data_9591522eedf7d3f109c55dc9c7b04fcb
#
_entry.id   9591522eedf7d3f109c55dc9c7b04fcb
#
_cell.length_a   1.000
_cell.length_b   1.000
_cell.length_c   1.000
_cell.angle_alpha   90.00
_cell.angle_beta   90.00
_cell.angle_gamma   90.00
#
_symmetry.space_group_name_H-M   'P 1'
#
loop_
_entity.id
_entity.type
_entity.pdbx_description
1 polymer ?
#
loop_
_entity_poly.entity_id
_entity_poly.type
_entity_poly.pdbx_seq_one_letter_code
_entity_poly.pdbx_strand_id
1 'polypeptide(L)'
;MDVFPPPHRLLYERLNDRETKTFWIAYKAKYAGDADFDEVDAAQMNGMDDFAKWFSQWMTFAPSRPSVRSRILMVWHAHFLSLACQQMLRRSLEQRSFRCRVWFHIEEPTVQAALISRCIVSLMPAYYHEPEIVGGGLDTTMWNDPRGFERHFERSGGIGSCESSPTGPV
;
A
#
# COMPACT_ATOMS: atom_id res chain seq x y z
N MET A 1 -17.81 1.85 6.80
CA MET A 1 -18.55 0.89 5.98
C MET A 1 -17.60 0.25 4.99
N ASP A 2 -17.48 -1.06 5.07
CA ASP A 2 -16.65 -1.77 4.09
C ASP A 2 -17.45 -1.90 2.79
N VAL A 3 -17.04 -1.15 1.80
CA VAL A 3 -17.61 -1.27 0.45
C VAL A 3 -17.03 -2.51 -0.22
N PHE A 4 -17.88 -3.34 -0.82
CA PHE A 4 -17.44 -4.48 -1.60
C PHE A 4 -17.91 -4.37 -3.07
N PRO A 5 -17.06 -4.60 -4.07
CA PRO A 5 -15.61 -4.85 -3.98
C PRO A 5 -14.85 -3.64 -3.42
N PRO A 6 -13.79 -3.90 -2.65
CA PRO A 6 -13.04 -2.81 -2.05
C PRO A 6 -12.26 -2.02 -3.12
N PRO A 7 -11.90 -0.77 -2.84
CA PRO A 7 -10.94 -0.05 -3.68
C PRO A 7 -9.53 -0.65 -3.58
N HIS A 8 -8.62 -0.22 -4.44
CA HIS A 8 -7.20 -0.42 -4.20
C HIS A 8 -6.80 0.30 -2.92
N ARG A 9 -5.96 -0.32 -2.09
CA ARG A 9 -5.55 0.24 -0.79
C ARG A 9 -4.05 0.25 -0.63
N LEU A 10 -3.57 1.27 0.04
CA LEU A 10 -2.22 1.33 0.60
C LEU A 10 -2.34 1.35 2.12
N LEU A 11 -1.82 0.32 2.76
CA LEU A 11 -1.82 0.15 4.20
C LEU A 11 -0.43 0.49 4.72
N TYR A 12 -0.31 1.63 5.35
CA TYR A 12 0.94 2.08 5.94
C TYR A 12 0.98 1.75 7.42
N GLU A 13 1.93 0.93 7.80
CA GLU A 13 2.22 0.57 9.18
C GLU A 13 3.71 0.71 9.42
N ARG A 14 4.08 1.68 10.23
CA ARG A 14 5.47 2.03 10.44
C ARG A 14 6.24 0.90 11.09
N LEU A 15 7.31 0.44 10.44
CA LEU A 15 8.27 -0.57 10.94
C LEU A 15 7.63 -1.89 11.42
N ASN A 16 6.42 -2.18 10.93
CA ASN A 16 5.67 -3.36 11.39
C ASN A 16 4.65 -3.81 10.33
N ASP A 17 4.18 -5.02 10.46
CA ASP A 17 3.12 -5.58 9.62
C ASP A 17 1.98 -6.23 10.44
N ARG A 18 2.04 -6.12 11.74
CA ARG A 18 1.19 -6.86 12.68
C ARG A 18 -0.28 -6.48 12.57
N GLU A 19 -0.59 -5.19 12.57
CA GLU A 19 -1.97 -4.71 12.49
C GLU A 19 -2.55 -4.95 11.09
N THR A 20 -1.73 -4.78 10.08
CA THR A 20 -2.11 -5.07 8.70
C THR A 20 -2.43 -6.56 8.54
N LYS A 21 -1.65 -7.45 9.13
CA LYS A 21 -1.93 -8.89 9.14
C LYS A 21 -3.25 -9.21 9.84
N THR A 22 -3.49 -8.63 11.00
CA THR A 22 -4.76 -8.82 11.73
C THR A 22 -5.95 -8.36 10.91
N PHE A 23 -5.85 -7.17 10.32
CA PHE A 23 -6.88 -6.65 9.45
C PHE A 23 -7.12 -7.54 8.22
N TRP A 24 -6.05 -7.98 7.57
CA TRP A 24 -6.13 -8.85 6.41
C TRP A 24 -6.80 -10.20 6.70
N ILE A 25 -6.44 -10.82 7.81
CA ILE A 25 -7.05 -12.10 8.25
C ILE A 25 -8.55 -11.91 8.49
N ALA A 26 -8.94 -10.87 9.20
CA ALA A 26 -10.35 -10.56 9.47
C ALA A 26 -11.13 -10.27 8.18
N TYR A 27 -10.54 -9.53 7.27
CA TYR A 27 -11.15 -9.22 5.98
C TYR A 27 -11.34 -10.47 5.12
N LYS A 28 -10.33 -11.34 5.03
CA LYS A 28 -10.44 -12.62 4.32
C LYS A 28 -11.55 -13.49 4.89
N ALA A 29 -11.65 -13.58 6.20
CA ALA A 29 -12.71 -14.37 6.86
C ALA A 29 -14.10 -13.82 6.54
N LYS A 30 -14.26 -12.51 6.55
CA LYS A 30 -15.54 -11.85 6.26
C LYS A 30 -16.03 -12.07 4.83
N TYR A 31 -15.13 -12.06 3.85
CA TYR A 31 -15.48 -12.10 2.43
C TYR A 31 -15.03 -13.40 1.72
N ALA A 32 -14.83 -14.47 2.47
CA ALA A 32 -14.33 -15.75 1.93
C ALA A 32 -15.22 -16.36 0.82
N GLY A 33 -16.51 -16.05 0.82
CA GLY A 33 -17.45 -16.52 -0.21
C GLY A 33 -17.51 -15.63 -1.46
N ASP A 34 -17.09 -14.37 -1.34
CA ASP A 34 -17.29 -13.34 -2.36
C ASP A 34 -16.04 -13.01 -3.16
N ALA A 35 -14.86 -13.31 -2.63
CA ALA A 35 -13.58 -12.98 -3.25
C ALA A 35 -12.58 -14.12 -3.17
N ASP A 36 -11.65 -14.13 -4.14
CA ASP A 36 -10.40 -14.89 -4.05
C ASP A 36 -9.31 -13.99 -3.48
N PHE A 37 -8.54 -14.54 -2.54
CA PHE A 37 -7.47 -13.83 -1.85
C PHE A 37 -6.13 -14.45 -2.15
N ASP A 38 -5.20 -13.64 -2.61
CA ASP A 38 -3.83 -14.02 -2.88
C ASP A 38 -2.87 -13.10 -2.13
N GLU A 39 -1.66 -13.59 -1.88
CA GLU A 39 -0.63 -12.84 -1.17
C GLU A 39 0.72 -13.01 -1.87
N VAL A 40 1.50 -11.97 -1.89
CA VAL A 40 2.88 -11.99 -2.35
C VAL A 40 3.71 -11.08 -1.47
N ASP A 41 4.94 -11.48 -1.20
CA ASP A 41 5.89 -10.67 -0.44
C ASP A 41 6.95 -10.11 -1.38
N ALA A 42 6.94 -8.80 -1.55
CA ALA A 42 7.90 -8.11 -2.42
C ALA A 42 9.35 -8.22 -1.93
N ALA A 43 9.55 -8.40 -0.62
CA ALA A 43 10.87 -8.61 -0.05
C ALA A 43 11.51 -9.96 -0.43
N GLN A 44 10.69 -10.95 -0.78
CA GLN A 44 11.15 -12.29 -1.17
C GLN A 44 11.29 -12.47 -2.68
N MET A 45 10.85 -11.51 -3.46
CA MET A 45 10.98 -11.54 -4.91
C MET A 45 12.38 -11.09 -5.34
N ASN A 46 13.09 -11.96 -6.03
CA ASN A 46 14.51 -11.75 -6.40
C ASN A 46 14.71 -10.86 -7.63
N GLY A 47 13.75 -10.08 -8.01
CA GLY A 47 13.89 -9.14 -9.10
C GLY A 47 12.59 -8.63 -9.67
N MET A 48 12.71 -7.55 -10.42
CA MET A 48 11.59 -6.91 -11.09
C MET A 48 10.90 -7.84 -12.09
N ASP A 49 11.66 -8.59 -12.84
CA ASP A 49 11.13 -9.45 -13.89
C ASP A 49 10.30 -10.59 -13.31
N ASP A 50 10.71 -11.14 -12.20
CA ASP A 50 9.95 -12.20 -11.51
C ASP A 50 8.63 -11.70 -10.99
N PHE A 51 8.61 -10.53 -10.35
CA PHE A 51 7.38 -9.92 -9.89
C PHE A 51 6.45 -9.55 -11.04
N ALA A 52 6.96 -8.90 -12.07
CA ALA A 52 6.18 -8.47 -13.23
C ALA A 52 5.55 -9.66 -13.96
N LYS A 53 6.30 -10.74 -14.14
CA LYS A 53 5.84 -11.97 -14.76
C LYS A 53 4.76 -12.64 -13.92
N TRP A 54 5.01 -12.80 -12.64
CA TRP A 54 4.04 -13.38 -11.71
C TRP A 54 2.75 -12.56 -11.66
N PHE A 55 2.86 -11.24 -11.53
CA PHE A 55 1.71 -10.35 -11.45
C PHE A 55 0.88 -10.37 -12.74
N SER A 56 1.52 -10.38 -13.90
CA SER A 56 0.83 -10.48 -15.18
C SER A 56 0.05 -11.78 -15.32
N GLN A 57 0.61 -12.89 -14.85
CA GLN A 57 -0.08 -14.18 -14.80
C GLN A 57 -1.25 -14.13 -13.82
N TRP A 58 -1.05 -13.58 -12.64
CA TRP A 58 -2.11 -13.43 -11.64
C TRP A 58 -3.31 -12.65 -12.18
N MET A 59 -3.08 -11.57 -12.90
CA MET A 59 -4.14 -10.74 -13.50
C MET A 59 -4.97 -11.48 -14.56
N THR A 60 -4.43 -12.52 -15.17
CA THR A 60 -5.10 -13.27 -16.25
C THR A 60 -5.87 -14.49 -15.75
N PHE A 61 -5.64 -14.95 -14.53
CA PHE A 61 -6.33 -16.10 -13.99
C PHE A 61 -7.82 -15.87 -13.82
N ALA A 62 -8.60 -16.88 -14.16
CA ALA A 62 -10.03 -16.87 -13.90
C ALA A 62 -10.31 -17.00 -12.40
N PRO A 63 -11.46 -16.49 -11.92
CA PRO A 63 -11.90 -16.74 -10.56
C PRO A 63 -12.01 -18.24 -10.26
N SER A 64 -11.75 -18.60 -9.01
CA SER A 64 -11.79 -20.00 -8.56
C SER A 64 -13.19 -20.62 -8.64
N ARG A 65 -14.22 -19.78 -8.51
CA ARG A 65 -15.63 -20.18 -8.50
C ARG A 65 -16.50 -19.15 -9.22
N PRO A 66 -17.63 -19.55 -9.81
CA PRO A 66 -18.55 -18.61 -10.47
C PRO A 66 -19.15 -17.54 -9.54
N SER A 67 -19.22 -17.83 -8.24
CA SER A 67 -19.73 -16.91 -7.22
C SER A 67 -18.76 -15.79 -6.87
N VAL A 68 -17.49 -15.93 -7.22
CA VAL A 68 -16.45 -14.96 -6.89
C VAL A 68 -16.57 -13.72 -7.77
N ARG A 69 -16.78 -12.58 -7.14
CA ARG A 69 -16.94 -11.30 -7.82
C ARG A 69 -15.64 -10.53 -7.99
N SER A 70 -14.68 -10.78 -7.13
CA SER A 70 -13.44 -10.03 -7.10
C SER A 70 -12.26 -10.91 -6.70
N ARG A 71 -11.09 -10.55 -7.19
CA ARG A 71 -9.82 -11.10 -6.73
C ARG A 71 -9.05 -9.99 -6.04
N ILE A 72 -8.54 -10.30 -4.88
CA ILE A 72 -7.83 -9.32 -4.04
C ILE A 72 -6.43 -9.86 -3.75
N LEU A 73 -5.43 -9.08 -4.12
CA LEU A 73 -4.03 -9.38 -3.88
C LEU A 73 -3.49 -8.47 -2.78
N MET A 74 -2.87 -9.06 -1.77
CA MET A 74 -2.02 -8.33 -0.83
C MET A 74 -0.57 -8.42 -1.26
N VAL A 75 0.04 -7.28 -1.50
CA VAL A 75 1.48 -7.14 -1.73
C VAL A 75 2.14 -6.70 -0.43
N TRP A 76 2.74 -7.64 0.26
CA TRP A 76 3.49 -7.37 1.48
C TRP A 76 4.82 -6.68 1.20
N HIS A 77 5.22 -5.77 2.07
CA HIS A 77 6.49 -5.05 1.99
C HIS A 77 6.72 -4.37 0.63
N ALA A 78 5.68 -3.73 0.12
CA ALA A 78 5.70 -3.10 -1.21
C ALA A 78 6.74 -1.97 -1.35
N HIS A 79 7.28 -1.45 -0.25
CA HIS A 79 8.39 -0.49 -0.26
C HIS A 79 9.69 -1.08 -0.83
N PHE A 80 9.81 -2.41 -0.93
CA PHE A 80 10.93 -3.07 -1.63
C PHE A 80 10.77 -3.12 -3.15
N LEU A 81 9.60 -2.78 -3.69
CA LEU A 81 9.39 -2.77 -5.13
C LEU A 81 10.23 -1.68 -5.81
N SER A 82 10.88 -2.04 -6.91
CA SER A 82 11.59 -1.06 -7.74
C SER A 82 10.64 -0.03 -8.36
N LEU A 83 11.19 1.12 -8.76
CA LEU A 83 10.43 2.15 -9.45
C LEU A 83 9.74 1.62 -10.72
N ALA A 84 10.42 0.75 -11.46
CA ALA A 84 9.86 0.16 -12.67
C ALA A 84 8.69 -0.79 -12.36
N CYS A 85 8.77 -1.59 -11.29
CA CYS A 85 7.63 -2.38 -10.81
C CYS A 85 6.45 -1.50 -10.41
N GLN A 86 6.71 -0.42 -9.69
CA GLN A 86 5.66 0.50 -9.28
C GLN A 86 4.96 1.17 -10.46
N GLN A 87 5.70 1.52 -11.50
CA GLN A 87 5.13 2.08 -12.73
C GLN A 87 4.31 1.04 -13.52
N MET A 88 4.75 -0.20 -13.55
CA MET A 88 3.99 -1.30 -14.16
C MET A 88 2.67 -1.52 -13.40
N LEU A 89 2.71 -1.57 -12.08
CA LEU A 89 1.52 -1.69 -11.24
C LEU A 89 0.55 -0.55 -11.45
N ARG A 90 1.04 0.67 -11.51
CA ARG A 90 0.23 1.85 -11.81
C ARG A 90 -0.59 1.67 -13.08
N ARG A 91 0.05 1.25 -14.18
CA ARG A 91 -0.64 1.00 -15.46
C ARG A 91 -1.66 -0.12 -15.36
N SER A 92 -1.32 -1.18 -14.68
CA SER A 92 -2.20 -2.34 -14.50
C SER A 92 -3.44 -1.98 -13.67
N LEU A 93 -3.28 -1.17 -12.62
CA LEU A 93 -4.40 -0.70 -11.80
C LEU A 93 -5.38 0.18 -12.61
N GLU A 94 -4.88 0.98 -13.54
CA GLU A 94 -5.71 1.81 -14.42
C GLU A 94 -6.50 0.98 -15.44
N GLN A 95 -5.86 -0.03 -16.03
CA GLN A 95 -6.41 -0.74 -17.18
C GLN A 95 -7.32 -1.92 -16.80
N ARG A 96 -7.06 -2.60 -15.69
CA ARG A 96 -7.69 -3.89 -15.35
C ARG A 96 -8.30 -3.92 -13.95
N SER A 97 -8.60 -2.78 -13.39
CA SER A 97 -9.08 -2.68 -12.00
C SER A 97 -10.48 -3.26 -11.76
N PHE A 98 -11.21 -3.64 -12.80
CA PHE A 98 -12.62 -4.00 -12.68
C PHE A 98 -12.87 -5.22 -11.78
N ARG A 99 -12.07 -6.27 -11.91
CA ARG A 99 -12.23 -7.51 -11.13
C ARG A 99 -11.11 -7.78 -10.15
N CYS A 100 -9.97 -7.14 -10.34
CA CYS A 100 -8.78 -7.33 -9.53
C CYS A 100 -8.54 -6.11 -8.66
N ARG A 101 -8.34 -6.32 -7.39
CA ARG A 101 -7.97 -5.29 -6.43
C ARG A 101 -6.62 -5.60 -5.85
N VAL A 102 -5.80 -4.59 -5.71
CA VAL A 102 -4.46 -4.75 -5.14
C VAL A 102 -4.35 -3.89 -3.89
N TRP A 103 -3.93 -4.50 -2.82
CA TRP A 103 -3.62 -3.86 -1.56
C TRP A 103 -2.13 -3.92 -1.33
N PHE A 104 -1.56 -2.83 -0.88
CA PHE A 104 -0.14 -2.71 -0.63
C PHE A 104 0.08 -2.48 0.85
N HIS A 105 0.96 -3.27 1.45
CA HIS A 105 1.49 -3.00 2.76
C HIS A 105 2.85 -2.32 2.62
N ILE A 106 3.07 -1.22 3.31
CA ILE A 106 4.36 -0.54 3.38
C ILE A 106 4.72 -0.19 4.82
N GLU A 107 5.98 -0.29 5.14
CA GLU A 107 6.53 0.10 6.45
C GLU A 107 7.30 1.43 6.37
N GLU A 108 7.61 1.87 5.18
CA GLU A 108 8.33 3.10 4.87
C GLU A 108 7.64 3.85 3.74
N PRO A 109 7.58 5.19 3.78
CA PRO A 109 6.89 5.99 2.78
C PRO A 109 7.76 6.22 1.52
N THR A 110 8.26 5.17 0.92
CA THR A 110 9.16 5.22 -0.25
C THR A 110 8.47 4.88 -1.58
N VAL A 111 7.16 4.67 -1.55
CA VAL A 111 6.36 4.35 -2.73
C VAL A 111 6.02 5.61 -3.51
N GLN A 112 6.03 5.50 -4.85
CA GLN A 112 5.74 6.65 -5.73
C GLN A 112 4.33 7.20 -5.54
N ALA A 113 4.20 8.52 -5.52
CA ALA A 113 2.93 9.20 -5.41
C ALA A 113 1.93 8.82 -6.52
N ALA A 114 2.41 8.52 -7.71
CA ALA A 114 1.57 8.07 -8.81
C ALA A 114 0.85 6.74 -8.52
N LEU A 115 1.48 5.84 -7.76
CA LEU A 115 0.85 4.61 -7.30
C LEU A 115 -0.12 4.88 -6.16
N ILE A 116 0.29 5.71 -5.20
CA ILE A 116 -0.51 6.10 -4.04
C ILE A 116 -1.81 6.78 -4.45
N SER A 117 -1.77 7.65 -5.46
CA SER A 117 -2.95 8.40 -5.94
C SER A 117 -4.06 7.49 -6.47
N ARG A 118 -3.75 6.23 -6.76
CA ARG A 118 -4.72 5.23 -7.23
C ARG A 118 -5.26 4.36 -6.12
N CYS A 119 -4.79 4.56 -4.91
CA CYS A 119 -5.15 3.79 -3.74
C CYS A 119 -5.84 4.66 -2.69
N ILE A 120 -6.70 4.06 -1.90
CA ILE A 120 -7.09 4.66 -0.63
C ILE A 120 -6.00 4.36 0.38
N VAL A 121 -5.44 5.40 0.95
CA VAL A 121 -4.39 5.29 1.97
C VAL A 121 -5.04 5.09 3.34
N SER A 122 -4.63 4.06 4.03
CA SER A 122 -5.03 3.79 5.40
C SER A 122 -3.79 3.73 6.29
N LEU A 123 -3.75 4.60 7.29
CA LEU A 123 -2.73 4.52 8.34
C LEU A 123 -3.18 3.47 9.34
N MET A 124 -2.38 2.43 9.48
CA MET A 124 -2.64 1.41 10.50
C MET A 124 -2.25 1.96 11.86
N PRO A 125 -3.05 1.67 12.90
CA PRO A 125 -2.70 2.12 14.23
C PRO A 125 -1.36 1.53 14.61
N ALA A 126 -0.39 2.40 14.86
CA ALA A 126 0.87 1.99 15.42
C ALA A 126 0.62 1.57 16.86
N TYR A 127 0.70 0.29 17.14
CA TYR A 127 0.88 -0.15 18.52
C TYR A 127 2.28 0.25 18.94
N TYR A 128 2.35 1.41 19.55
CA TYR A 128 3.55 1.82 20.23
C TYR A 128 3.71 0.95 21.47
N HIS A 129 4.51 -0.08 21.38
CA HIS A 129 5.48 -0.20 22.41
C HIS A 129 6.41 0.99 22.16
N GLU A 130 6.15 2.10 22.84
CA GLU A 130 7.14 3.14 22.88
C GLU A 130 8.46 2.47 23.23
N PRO A 131 9.44 2.43 22.34
CA PRO A 131 10.78 2.38 22.86
C PRO A 131 10.83 3.62 23.74
N GLU A 132 11.18 3.47 24.98
CA GLU A 132 11.52 4.59 25.83
C GLU A 132 12.58 5.40 25.07
N ILE A 133 12.14 6.33 24.28
CA ILE A 133 13.03 7.27 23.62
C ILE A 133 13.42 8.24 24.69
N VAL A 134 14.45 7.87 25.36
CA VAL A 134 15.16 8.78 26.23
C VAL A 134 15.74 9.88 25.34
N GLY A 135 15.03 10.99 25.27
CA GLY A 135 15.52 12.21 24.67
C GLY A 135 15.10 12.44 23.22
N GLY A 136 14.30 13.48 23.01
CA GLY A 136 14.00 14.02 21.69
C GLY A 136 12.80 13.36 21.01
N GLY A 137 11.62 13.77 21.41
CA GLY A 137 10.38 13.19 20.94
C GLY A 137 10.22 13.19 19.43
N LEU A 138 10.17 12.00 18.86
CA LEU A 138 9.43 11.81 17.64
C LEU A 138 7.97 12.16 17.94
N ASP A 139 7.46 13.18 17.29
CA ASP A 139 6.05 13.53 17.37
C ASP A 139 5.23 12.40 16.75
N THR A 140 4.76 11.50 17.59
CA THR A 140 3.98 10.33 17.17
C THR A 140 2.61 10.71 16.63
N THR A 141 2.11 11.91 16.90
CA THR A 141 0.85 12.39 16.36
C THR A 141 0.90 12.54 14.85
N MET A 142 2.08 12.81 14.29
CA MET A 142 2.30 12.94 12.86
C MET A 142 2.00 11.65 12.09
N TRP A 143 2.13 10.50 12.72
CA TRP A 143 1.92 9.19 12.06
C TRP A 143 0.46 8.76 12.07
N ASN A 144 -0.35 9.33 12.93
CA ASN A 144 -1.77 9.05 13.02
C ASN A 144 -2.63 10.07 12.24
N ASP A 145 -2.02 11.14 11.75
CA ASP A 145 -2.68 12.14 10.92
C ASP A 145 -2.43 11.85 9.43
N PRO A 146 -3.46 11.64 8.61
CA PRO A 146 -3.30 11.47 7.17
C PRO A 146 -2.47 12.58 6.51
N ARG A 147 -2.59 13.81 7.00
CA ARG A 147 -1.79 14.95 6.50
C ARG A 147 -0.32 14.83 6.92
N GLY A 148 -0.06 14.22 8.05
CA GLY A 148 1.27 13.91 8.52
C GLY A 148 1.96 12.88 7.62
N PHE A 149 1.23 11.88 7.17
CA PHE A 149 1.72 10.90 6.22
C PHE A 149 2.12 11.53 4.88
N GLU A 150 1.25 12.35 4.31
CA GLU A 150 1.53 13.04 3.05
C GLU A 150 2.80 13.89 3.15
N ARG A 151 2.93 14.68 4.21
CA ARG A 151 4.12 15.52 4.43
C ARG A 151 5.40 14.71 4.60
N HIS A 152 5.31 13.59 5.30
CA HIS A 152 6.45 12.70 5.48
C HIS A 152 6.85 12.04 4.16
N PHE A 153 5.87 11.62 3.38
CA PHE A 153 6.07 11.04 2.07
C PHE A 153 6.77 12.02 1.11
N GLU A 154 6.34 13.27 1.08
CA GLU A 154 6.98 14.32 0.30
C GLU A 154 8.45 14.53 0.68
N ARG A 155 8.74 14.56 1.98
CA ARG A 155 10.11 14.71 2.48
C ARG A 155 11.01 13.52 2.14
N SER A 156 10.45 12.35 1.97
CA SER A 156 11.21 11.14 1.66
C SER A 156 11.50 10.96 0.17
N GLY A 157 11.16 11.94 -0.65
CA GLY A 157 11.49 11.92 -2.08
C GLY A 157 10.39 11.39 -2.97
N GLY A 158 9.19 11.19 -2.43
CA GLY A 158 8.01 11.15 -3.25
C GLY A 158 7.78 12.55 -3.79
N ILE A 159 7.61 12.71 -5.03
CA ILE A 159 7.41 13.94 -5.83
C ILE A 159 7.67 15.23 -5.06
N GLY A 160 8.77 15.88 -5.37
CA GLY A 160 9.04 17.21 -4.87
C GLY A 160 7.90 18.15 -5.26
N SER A 161 7.13 18.55 -4.29
CA SER A 161 6.36 19.77 -4.44
C SER A 161 7.36 20.88 -4.74
N CYS A 162 7.14 21.59 -5.81
CA CYS A 162 7.86 22.84 -6.03
C CYS A 162 7.53 23.74 -4.84
N GLU A 163 8.43 23.78 -3.86
CA GLU A 163 8.40 24.86 -2.91
C GLU A 163 8.62 26.15 -3.69
N SER A 164 7.53 26.81 -4.00
CA SER A 164 7.60 28.22 -4.32
C SER A 164 8.06 28.90 -3.04
N SER A 165 9.32 29.18 -2.98
CA SER A 165 9.87 30.04 -1.94
C SER A 165 9.05 31.33 -1.93
N PRO A 166 8.46 31.71 -0.83
CA PRO A 166 7.89 33.02 -0.75
C PRO A 166 9.07 33.98 -0.81
N THR A 167 9.21 34.70 -1.91
CA THR A 167 10.01 35.88 -1.97
C THR A 167 9.38 36.84 -0.99
N GLY A 168 9.95 36.89 0.20
CA GLY A 168 9.61 37.93 1.14
C GLY A 168 9.91 39.28 0.52
N PRO A 169 9.05 40.26 0.68
CA PRO A 169 9.36 41.63 0.27
C PRO A 169 10.50 42.12 1.14
N VAL A 170 11.44 42.70 0.50
CA VAL A 170 12.51 43.47 1.12
C VAL A 170 11.91 44.66 1.86
#